data_0b5749cdcb3f8f45d2c30fcb2d9c356e
#
_entry.id   0b5749cdcb3f8f45d2c30fcb2d9c356e
#
_cell.length_a   1.000
_cell.length_b   1.000
_cell.length_c   1.000
_cell.angle_alpha   90.00
_cell.angle_beta   90.00
_cell.angle_gamma   90.00
#
_symmetry.space_group_name_H-M   'P 1'
#
loop_
_entity.id
_entity.type
_entity.pdbx_description
1 polymer ?
#
loop_
_entity_poly.entity_id
_entity_poly.type
_entity_poly.pdbx_seq_one_letter_code
_entity_poly.pdbx_strand_id
1 'polypeptide(L)'
;MKCLIIDDDEIARRTVQHCAERTDFLQLVASCSSVPEALKIIRDKQIDLIFLDVEMPEMTGIDFLRTFKEIPQIILITGKKEYAAEAFDYDVTDFLLKPVDYPRFLKAAMKAQSIHNGMQVKNENGEDSIFIKKDGNRLVRLPAKEILWIEALADYVNIHTKDARHTILATMKSIETKLPVKDFIRIHRSYIVRLDKISEIEENSVVIAGKVLPVSRSHKEDLFKRLNLL
;
A
#
# COMPACT_ATOMS: atom_id res chain seq x y z
N MET A 1 -11.70 10.68 0.81
CA MET A 1 -10.23 10.71 0.96
C MET A 1 -9.74 12.15 0.92
N LYS A 2 -8.94 12.58 1.90
CA LYS A 2 -8.32 13.91 1.92
C LYS A 2 -7.10 13.91 0.99
N CYS A 3 -7.09 14.78 -0.01
CA CYS A 3 -6.00 14.83 -0.98
C CYS A 3 -5.28 16.17 -0.99
N LEU A 4 -4.01 16.12 -1.39
CA LEU A 4 -3.09 17.24 -1.57
C LEU A 4 -2.57 17.22 -3.00
N ILE A 5 -2.38 18.38 -3.61
CA ILE A 5 -1.75 18.52 -4.93
C ILE A 5 -0.44 19.28 -4.74
N ILE A 6 0.64 18.78 -5.36
CA ILE A 6 1.96 19.40 -5.36
C ILE A 6 2.46 19.45 -6.81
N ASP A 7 2.52 20.64 -7.39
CA ASP A 7 2.94 20.86 -8.77
C ASP A 7 3.34 22.35 -8.91
N ASP A 8 4.49 22.67 -9.44
CA ASP A 8 4.95 24.06 -9.60
C ASP A 8 4.27 24.77 -10.78
N ASP A 9 3.81 24.03 -11.80
CA ASP A 9 3.04 24.57 -12.91
C ASP A 9 1.60 24.86 -12.49
N GLU A 10 1.22 26.12 -12.47
CA GLU A 10 -0.12 26.57 -12.08
C GLU A 10 -1.21 25.97 -12.98
N ILE A 11 -0.97 25.82 -14.29
CA ILE A 11 -1.98 25.31 -15.23
C ILE A 11 -2.21 23.82 -14.98
N ALA A 12 -1.14 23.03 -14.83
CA ALA A 12 -1.22 21.62 -14.49
C ALA A 12 -1.89 21.42 -13.14
N ARG A 13 -1.53 22.21 -12.14
CA ARG A 13 -2.09 22.18 -10.79
C ARG A 13 -3.59 22.46 -10.80
N ARG A 14 -4.06 23.47 -11.53
CA ARG A 14 -5.48 23.80 -11.70
C ARG A 14 -6.24 22.69 -12.44
N THR A 15 -5.62 22.03 -13.41
CA THR A 15 -6.23 20.89 -14.13
C THR A 15 -6.51 19.74 -13.18
N VAL A 16 -5.53 19.38 -12.36
CA VAL A 16 -5.66 18.31 -11.36
C VAL A 16 -6.67 18.68 -10.28
N GLN A 17 -6.68 19.95 -9.83
CA GLN A 17 -7.67 20.48 -8.89
C GLN A 17 -9.08 20.34 -9.44
N HIS A 18 -9.33 20.75 -10.67
CA HIS A 18 -10.63 20.61 -11.31
C HIS A 18 -11.07 19.14 -11.42
N CYS A 19 -10.14 18.23 -11.71
CA CYS A 19 -10.44 16.80 -11.70
C CYS A 19 -10.81 16.28 -10.31
N ALA A 20 -10.09 16.72 -9.27
CA ALA A 20 -10.35 16.34 -7.89
C ALA A 20 -11.71 16.85 -7.39
N GLU A 21 -12.07 18.09 -7.68
CA GLU A 21 -13.35 18.71 -7.32
C GLU A 21 -14.57 18.03 -7.98
N ARG A 22 -14.38 17.42 -9.16
CA ARG A 22 -15.40 16.62 -9.86
C ARG A 22 -15.52 15.20 -9.34
N THR A 23 -14.70 14.80 -8.38
CA THR A 23 -14.65 13.41 -7.89
C THR A 23 -15.14 13.36 -6.45
N ASP A 24 -16.40 12.97 -6.26
CA ASP A 24 -17.16 13.09 -5.00
C ASP A 24 -16.48 12.49 -3.76
N PHE A 25 -15.68 11.44 -3.93
CA PHE A 25 -14.96 10.79 -2.82
C PHE A 25 -13.62 11.44 -2.47
N LEU A 26 -13.18 12.48 -3.21
CA LEU A 26 -11.99 13.27 -2.91
C LEU A 26 -12.39 14.57 -2.20
N GLN A 27 -11.59 14.93 -1.21
CA GLN A 27 -11.65 16.22 -0.53
C GLN A 27 -10.30 16.90 -0.68
N LEU A 28 -10.22 17.92 -1.52
CA LEU A 28 -9.00 18.70 -1.67
C LEU A 28 -8.74 19.51 -0.40
N VAL A 29 -7.60 19.26 0.24
CA VAL A 29 -7.17 19.95 1.47
C VAL A 29 -6.36 21.19 1.13
N ALA A 30 -5.47 21.09 0.15
CA ALA A 30 -4.67 22.19 -0.37
C ALA A 30 -4.07 21.85 -1.74
N SER A 31 -3.58 22.90 -2.40
CA SER A 31 -2.85 22.84 -3.67
C SER A 31 -1.58 23.69 -3.51
N CYS A 32 -0.41 23.04 -3.54
CA CYS A 32 0.89 23.62 -3.23
C CYS A 32 1.74 23.75 -4.49
N SER A 33 2.56 24.79 -4.55
CA SER A 33 3.50 25.02 -5.65
C SER A 33 4.89 24.42 -5.39
N SER A 34 5.13 23.89 -4.18
CA SER A 34 6.43 23.33 -3.80
C SER A 34 6.32 22.30 -2.68
N VAL A 35 7.34 21.45 -2.56
CA VAL A 35 7.46 20.47 -1.47
C VAL A 35 7.54 21.14 -0.09
N PRO A 36 8.33 22.22 0.14
CA PRO A 36 8.37 22.88 1.45
C PRO A 36 7.01 23.39 1.93
N GLU A 37 6.16 23.88 1.02
CA GLU A 37 4.79 24.30 1.34
C GLU A 37 3.94 23.08 1.74
N ALA A 38 4.01 22.01 0.98
CA ALA A 38 3.27 20.77 1.23
C ALA A 38 3.63 20.12 2.56
N LEU A 39 4.91 20.11 2.95
CA LEU A 39 5.37 19.54 4.22
C LEU A 39 4.77 20.20 5.45
N LYS A 40 4.50 21.53 5.40
CA LYS A 40 3.80 22.22 6.49
C LYS A 40 2.39 21.70 6.66
N ILE A 41 1.69 21.46 5.53
CA ILE A 41 0.31 20.96 5.53
C ILE A 41 0.25 19.51 5.97
N ILE A 42 1.15 18.66 5.48
CA ILE A 42 1.22 17.23 5.85
C ILE A 42 1.47 17.05 7.34
N ARG A 43 2.24 17.95 7.97
CA ARG A 43 2.51 17.93 9.41
C ARG A 43 1.25 18.23 10.24
N ASP A 44 0.44 19.18 9.78
CA ASP A 44 -0.67 19.72 10.55
C ASP A 44 -2.00 19.05 10.23
N LYS A 45 -2.10 18.39 9.09
CA LYS A 45 -3.35 17.78 8.60
C LYS A 45 -3.13 16.34 8.16
N GLN A 46 -4.12 15.51 8.44
CA GLN A 46 -4.16 14.17 7.88
C GLN A 46 -4.41 14.25 6.38
N ILE A 47 -3.49 13.68 5.59
CA ILE A 47 -3.59 13.54 4.13
C ILE A 47 -3.60 12.05 3.81
N ASP A 48 -4.50 11.61 2.95
CA ASP A 48 -4.65 10.22 2.55
C ASP A 48 -4.01 9.96 1.16
N LEU A 49 -3.99 10.98 0.31
CA LEU A 49 -3.50 10.89 -1.07
C LEU A 49 -2.78 12.18 -1.47
N ILE A 50 -1.65 12.04 -2.15
CA ILE A 50 -0.91 13.16 -2.77
C ILE A 50 -0.87 12.95 -4.27
N PHE A 51 -1.30 13.95 -5.03
CA PHE A 51 -1.00 14.11 -6.44
C PHE A 51 0.30 14.90 -6.54
N LEU A 52 1.38 14.25 -7.00
CA LEU A 52 2.73 14.78 -6.93
C LEU A 52 3.33 14.91 -8.32
N ASP A 53 3.70 16.13 -8.70
CA ASP A 53 4.51 16.32 -9.90
C ASP A 53 5.93 15.79 -9.69
N VAL A 54 6.51 15.27 -10.77
CA VAL A 54 7.89 14.76 -10.74
C VAL A 54 8.89 15.88 -10.98
N GLU A 55 8.60 16.80 -11.89
CA GLU A 55 9.53 17.81 -12.36
C GLU A 55 9.28 19.16 -11.65
N MET A 56 9.81 19.32 -10.45
CA MET A 56 9.71 20.55 -9.68
C MET A 56 11.09 21.13 -9.38
N PRO A 57 11.22 22.47 -9.27
CA PRO A 57 12.45 23.12 -8.81
C PRO A 57 12.84 22.70 -7.39
N GLU A 58 14.13 22.79 -7.06
CA GLU A 58 14.73 22.51 -5.76
C GLU A 58 14.64 21.04 -5.29
N MET A 59 13.46 20.44 -5.34
CA MET A 59 13.23 19.04 -4.94
C MET A 59 12.26 18.40 -5.93
N THR A 60 12.72 17.38 -6.63
CA THR A 60 11.87 16.61 -7.55
C THR A 60 10.89 15.73 -6.78
N GLY A 61 9.79 15.30 -7.43
CA GLY A 61 8.87 14.32 -6.85
C GLY A 61 9.55 13.01 -6.48
N ILE A 62 10.56 12.59 -7.25
CA ILE A 62 11.36 11.41 -6.94
C ILE A 62 12.22 11.62 -5.69
N ASP A 63 12.84 12.79 -5.53
CA ASP A 63 13.60 13.11 -4.32
C ASP A 63 12.70 13.14 -3.08
N PHE A 64 11.47 13.61 -3.24
CA PHE A 64 10.45 13.54 -2.18
C PHE A 64 10.21 12.08 -1.76
N LEU A 65 9.98 11.17 -2.72
CA LEU A 65 9.75 9.74 -2.44
C LEU A 65 10.98 9.05 -1.80
N ARG A 66 12.19 9.46 -2.16
CA ARG A 66 13.44 8.94 -1.55
C ARG A 66 13.62 9.39 -0.10
N THR A 67 13.23 10.64 0.18
CA THR A 67 13.48 11.27 1.48
C THR A 67 12.48 10.84 2.53
N PHE A 68 11.21 10.69 2.16
CA PHE A 68 10.12 10.42 3.09
C PHE A 68 9.64 8.97 2.97
N LYS A 69 9.76 8.19 4.05
CA LYS A 69 9.37 6.77 4.09
C LYS A 69 7.92 6.55 4.53
N GLU A 70 7.42 7.41 5.41
CA GLU A 70 6.04 7.36 5.92
C GLU A 70 5.23 8.47 5.24
N ILE A 71 4.77 8.17 4.04
CA ILE A 71 3.99 9.13 3.22
C ILE A 71 2.61 8.55 2.91
N PRO A 72 1.61 9.42 2.67
CA PRO A 72 0.31 9.03 2.14
C PRO A 72 0.44 8.27 0.82
N GLN A 73 -0.66 7.76 0.30
CA GLN A 73 -0.68 7.23 -1.06
C GLN A 73 -0.26 8.31 -2.06
N ILE A 74 0.51 7.91 -3.07
CA ILE A 74 1.01 8.83 -4.11
C ILE A 74 0.47 8.44 -5.48
N ILE A 75 -0.07 9.41 -6.20
CA ILE A 75 -0.26 9.37 -7.65
C ILE A 75 0.72 10.37 -8.26
N LEU A 76 1.73 9.87 -8.97
CA LEU A 76 2.68 10.73 -9.67
C LEU A 76 2.06 11.34 -10.91
N ILE A 77 2.42 12.58 -11.20
CA ILE A 77 2.06 13.30 -12.42
C ILE A 77 3.35 13.71 -13.12
N THR A 78 3.46 13.54 -14.41
CA THR A 78 4.68 13.86 -15.15
C THR A 78 4.42 14.10 -16.62
N GLY A 79 5.25 14.94 -17.25
CA GLY A 79 5.28 15.12 -18.70
C GLY A 79 6.07 14.03 -19.45
N LYS A 80 6.87 13.23 -18.75
CA LYS A 80 7.82 12.28 -19.35
C LYS A 80 7.50 10.83 -18.95
N LYS A 81 7.42 9.96 -19.96
CA LYS A 81 7.12 8.52 -19.76
C LYS A 81 8.25 7.76 -19.06
N GLU A 82 9.48 8.26 -19.13
CA GLU A 82 10.66 7.62 -18.53
C GLU A 82 10.53 7.52 -17.00
N TYR A 83 9.94 8.51 -16.37
CA TYR A 83 9.69 8.48 -14.91
C TYR A 83 8.68 7.43 -14.47
N ALA A 84 7.86 6.92 -15.40
CA ALA A 84 6.94 5.82 -15.06
C ALA A 84 7.68 4.54 -14.67
N ALA A 85 8.83 4.25 -15.29
CA ALA A 85 9.65 3.08 -14.96
C ALA A 85 10.31 3.24 -13.59
N GLU A 86 10.86 4.43 -13.30
CA GLU A 86 11.48 4.74 -12.01
C GLU A 86 10.44 4.76 -10.86
N ALA A 87 9.22 5.20 -11.14
CA ALA A 87 8.12 5.22 -10.18
C ALA A 87 7.75 3.83 -9.62
N PHE A 88 7.97 2.76 -10.38
CA PHE A 88 7.74 1.38 -9.92
C PHE A 88 8.60 1.00 -8.70
N ASP A 89 9.79 1.60 -8.56
CA ASP A 89 10.71 1.31 -7.45
C ASP A 89 10.24 1.93 -6.12
N TYR A 90 9.29 2.88 -6.17
CA TYR A 90 8.83 3.65 -5.00
C TYR A 90 7.43 3.31 -4.49
N ASP A 91 6.81 2.22 -4.96
CA ASP A 91 5.51 1.74 -4.47
C ASP A 91 4.37 2.79 -4.57
N VAL A 92 4.42 3.64 -5.63
CA VAL A 92 3.36 4.62 -5.89
C VAL A 92 2.07 3.95 -6.31
N THR A 93 0.94 4.53 -5.94
CA THR A 93 -0.38 3.99 -6.25
C THR A 93 -0.64 3.94 -7.76
N ASP A 94 -0.31 5.02 -8.48
CA ASP A 94 -0.45 5.13 -9.92
C ASP A 94 0.39 6.28 -10.46
N PHE A 95 0.43 6.46 -11.80
CA PHE A 95 1.01 7.62 -12.44
C PHE A 95 0.10 8.18 -13.54
N LEU A 96 0.19 9.48 -13.78
CA LEU A 96 -0.56 10.21 -14.80
C LEU A 96 0.42 10.95 -15.71
N LEU A 97 0.17 10.90 -17.01
CA LEU A 97 0.92 11.73 -17.98
C LEU A 97 0.21 13.07 -18.18
N LYS A 98 0.99 14.14 -18.21
CA LYS A 98 0.50 15.47 -18.65
C LYS A 98 0.34 15.48 -20.17
N PRO A 99 -0.77 16.04 -20.71
CA PRO A 99 -1.88 16.66 -20.02
C PRO A 99 -2.80 15.60 -19.35
N VAL A 100 -3.23 15.88 -18.12
CA VAL A 100 -4.09 14.97 -17.37
C VAL A 100 -5.51 15.05 -17.91
N ASP A 101 -6.05 13.91 -18.37
CA ASP A 101 -7.46 13.78 -18.75
C ASP A 101 -8.28 13.18 -17.58
N TYR A 102 -9.55 13.58 -17.50
CA TYR A 102 -10.43 13.17 -16.39
C TYR A 102 -10.66 11.64 -16.31
N PRO A 103 -10.91 10.89 -17.41
CA PRO A 103 -11.07 9.44 -17.35
C PRO A 103 -9.87 8.73 -16.74
N ARG A 104 -8.64 9.14 -17.12
CA ARG A 104 -7.41 8.55 -16.58
C ARG A 104 -7.18 8.94 -15.13
N PHE A 105 -7.46 10.21 -14.77
CA PHE A 105 -7.44 10.70 -13.40
C PHE A 105 -8.40 9.90 -12.51
N LEU A 106 -9.66 9.77 -12.93
CA LEU A 106 -10.70 9.05 -12.19
C LEU A 106 -10.28 7.59 -11.94
N LYS A 107 -9.70 6.91 -12.94
CA LYS A 107 -9.21 5.54 -12.78
C LYS A 107 -8.11 5.44 -11.72
N ALA A 108 -7.16 6.37 -11.70
CA ALA A 108 -6.09 6.42 -10.69
C ALA A 108 -6.66 6.73 -9.29
N ALA A 109 -7.58 7.68 -9.19
CA ALA A 109 -8.24 8.04 -7.94
C ALA A 109 -9.09 6.88 -7.38
N MET A 110 -9.82 6.14 -8.22
CA MET A 110 -10.56 4.93 -7.82
C MET A 110 -9.63 3.82 -7.33
N LYS A 111 -8.45 3.67 -7.92
CA LYS A 111 -7.43 2.74 -7.44
C LYS A 111 -6.95 3.14 -6.04
N ALA A 112 -6.67 4.42 -5.83
CA ALA A 112 -6.30 4.95 -4.52
C ALA A 112 -7.43 4.75 -3.49
N GLN A 113 -8.68 5.02 -3.86
CA GLN A 113 -9.84 4.79 -2.98
C GLN A 113 -9.97 3.32 -2.58
N SER A 114 -9.78 2.41 -3.53
CA SER A 114 -9.84 0.96 -3.25
C SER A 114 -8.78 0.52 -2.24
N ILE A 115 -7.57 1.06 -2.36
CA ILE A 115 -6.47 0.81 -1.41
C ILE A 115 -6.78 1.44 -0.05
N HIS A 116 -7.25 2.69 -0.04
CA HIS A 116 -7.61 3.42 1.17
C HIS A 116 -8.73 2.70 1.95
N ASN A 117 -9.79 2.31 1.26
CA ASN A 117 -10.90 1.57 1.87
C ASN A 117 -10.48 0.17 2.35
N GLY A 118 -9.56 -0.48 1.67
CA GLY A 118 -8.95 -1.74 2.10
C GLY A 118 -8.12 -1.60 3.38
N MET A 119 -7.50 -0.44 3.60
CA MET A 119 -6.81 -0.10 4.85
C MET A 119 -7.77 0.33 5.96
N GLN A 120 -8.96 0.85 5.61
CA GLN A 120 -9.96 1.35 6.56
C GLN A 120 -11.11 0.37 6.86
N VAL A 121 -11.17 -0.82 6.25
CA VAL A 121 -12.19 -1.80 6.62
C VAL A 121 -11.89 -2.38 8.02
N LYS A 122 -11.88 -1.50 9.01
CA LYS A 122 -12.33 -1.84 10.35
C LYS A 122 -13.85 -1.86 10.27
N ASN A 123 -14.44 -3.03 10.27
CA ASN A 123 -15.88 -3.12 10.48
C ASN A 123 -16.23 -2.50 11.84
N GLU A 124 -17.47 -2.05 11.99
CA GLU A 124 -18.10 -1.75 13.27
C GLU A 124 -17.95 -2.90 14.29
N ASN A 125 -17.60 -4.10 13.85
CA ASN A 125 -17.28 -5.28 14.66
C ASN A 125 -15.78 -5.49 14.94
N GLY A 126 -14.87 -4.56 14.56
CA GLY A 126 -13.43 -4.64 14.89
C GLY A 126 -12.62 -5.71 14.14
N GLU A 127 -13.17 -6.37 13.11
CA GLU A 127 -12.49 -7.43 12.38
C GLU A 127 -11.76 -6.87 11.14
N ASP A 128 -10.44 -6.99 11.13
CA ASP A 128 -9.60 -6.66 9.98
C ASP A 128 -9.87 -7.65 8.83
N SER A 129 -10.02 -7.15 7.60
CA SER A 129 -10.25 -7.99 6.41
C SER A 129 -9.46 -7.46 5.23
N ILE A 130 -9.01 -8.34 4.36
CA ILE A 130 -8.40 -7.97 3.08
C ILE A 130 -9.32 -8.36 1.93
N PHE A 131 -9.25 -7.61 0.83
CA PHE A 131 -9.91 -8.00 -0.42
C PHE A 131 -8.89 -8.60 -1.36
N ILE A 132 -9.18 -9.80 -1.85
CA ILE A 132 -8.37 -10.51 -2.83
C ILE A 132 -9.08 -10.56 -4.17
N LYS A 133 -8.32 -10.40 -5.26
CA LYS A 133 -8.84 -10.52 -6.61
C LYS A 133 -8.78 -12.00 -7.03
N LYS A 134 -9.94 -12.58 -7.33
CA LYS A 134 -10.08 -13.97 -7.76
C LYS A 134 -10.75 -14.01 -9.14
N ASP A 135 -10.35 -14.94 -10.00
CA ASP A 135 -10.97 -15.27 -11.30
C ASP A 135 -11.46 -14.04 -12.10
N GLY A 136 -10.54 -13.37 -12.78
CA GLY A 136 -10.82 -12.18 -13.61
C GLY A 136 -10.92 -10.89 -12.79
N ASN A 137 -12.11 -10.40 -12.43
CA ASN A 137 -12.31 -9.11 -11.75
C ASN A 137 -13.10 -9.22 -10.44
N ARG A 138 -13.37 -10.43 -9.97
CA ARG A 138 -14.14 -10.65 -8.75
C ARG A 138 -13.32 -10.35 -7.50
N LEU A 139 -13.75 -9.40 -6.69
CA LEU A 139 -13.18 -9.13 -5.38
C LEU A 139 -13.86 -10.03 -4.34
N VAL A 140 -13.07 -10.79 -3.60
CA VAL A 140 -13.53 -11.65 -2.51
C VAL A 140 -12.96 -11.09 -1.21
N ARG A 141 -13.83 -10.86 -0.25
CA ARG A 141 -13.45 -10.44 1.10
C ARG A 141 -12.92 -11.64 1.87
N LEU A 142 -11.74 -11.49 2.46
CA LEU A 142 -11.09 -12.50 3.27
C LEU A 142 -10.82 -11.91 4.66
N PRO A 143 -11.49 -12.38 5.72
CA PRO A 143 -11.21 -11.96 7.09
C PRO A 143 -9.76 -12.30 7.46
N ALA A 144 -9.00 -11.33 7.98
CA ALA A 144 -7.60 -11.56 8.34
C ALA A 144 -7.45 -12.65 9.40
N LYS A 145 -8.45 -12.83 10.28
CA LYS A 145 -8.47 -13.88 11.31
C LYS A 145 -8.48 -15.30 10.74
N GLU A 146 -8.95 -15.50 9.51
CA GLU A 146 -8.99 -16.79 8.83
C GLU A 146 -7.65 -17.17 8.18
N ILE A 147 -6.77 -16.17 7.95
CA ILE A 147 -5.47 -16.38 7.33
C ILE A 147 -4.52 -17.03 8.35
N LEU A 148 -3.92 -18.15 7.97
CA LEU A 148 -2.93 -18.87 8.76
C LEU A 148 -1.52 -18.44 8.41
N TRP A 149 -1.16 -18.53 7.12
CA TRP A 149 0.10 -18.05 6.56
C TRP A 149 -0.04 -17.69 5.09
N ILE A 150 0.95 -17.02 4.57
CA ILE A 150 1.05 -16.60 3.18
C ILE A 150 2.38 -17.09 2.62
N GLU A 151 2.35 -17.64 1.43
CA GLU A 151 3.49 -18.27 0.77
C GLU A 151 3.71 -17.67 -0.62
N ALA A 152 4.95 -17.31 -0.95
CA ALA A 152 5.33 -16.87 -2.29
C ALA A 152 5.39 -18.06 -3.26
N LEU A 153 4.84 -17.88 -4.46
CA LEU A 153 4.85 -18.86 -5.55
C LEU A 153 5.13 -18.15 -6.88
N ALA A 154 6.40 -18.00 -7.24
CA ALA A 154 6.84 -17.19 -8.40
C ALA A 154 6.20 -15.80 -8.40
N ASP A 155 5.42 -15.44 -9.42
CA ASP A 155 4.71 -14.16 -9.54
C ASP A 155 3.39 -14.11 -8.75
N TYR A 156 3.04 -15.21 -8.09
CA TYR A 156 1.81 -15.36 -7.31
C TYR A 156 2.09 -15.47 -5.82
N VAL A 157 1.05 -15.27 -5.06
CA VAL A 157 1.03 -15.50 -3.62
C VAL A 157 -0.12 -16.41 -3.26
N ASN A 158 0.16 -17.43 -2.47
CA ASN A 158 -0.84 -18.33 -1.89
C ASN A 158 -1.21 -17.85 -0.48
N ILE A 159 -2.46 -17.52 -0.25
CA ILE A 159 -3.00 -17.22 1.07
C ILE A 159 -3.68 -18.50 1.58
N HIS A 160 -3.16 -19.03 2.68
CA HIS A 160 -3.67 -20.24 3.30
C HIS A 160 -4.59 -19.89 4.45
N THR A 161 -5.82 -20.40 4.39
CA THR A 161 -6.80 -20.36 5.47
C THR A 161 -7.03 -21.77 6.01
N LYS A 162 -7.87 -21.90 7.04
CA LYS A 162 -8.22 -23.22 7.58
C LYS A 162 -8.88 -24.13 6.51
N ASP A 163 -9.73 -23.53 5.69
CA ASP A 163 -10.62 -24.28 4.79
C ASP A 163 -10.23 -24.20 3.31
N ALA A 164 -9.36 -23.26 2.94
CA ALA A 164 -9.04 -22.99 1.54
C ALA A 164 -7.63 -22.43 1.32
N ARG A 165 -7.18 -22.50 0.07
CA ARG A 165 -6.01 -21.81 -0.47
C ARG A 165 -6.47 -20.85 -1.56
N HIS A 166 -6.04 -19.59 -1.48
CA HIS A 166 -6.33 -18.56 -2.46
C HIS A 166 -5.03 -18.14 -3.14
N THR A 167 -4.92 -18.40 -4.45
CA THR A 167 -3.78 -17.97 -5.27
C THR A 167 -4.12 -16.65 -5.94
N ILE A 168 -3.29 -15.64 -5.75
CA ILE A 168 -3.47 -14.30 -6.31
C ILE A 168 -2.19 -13.79 -6.95
N LEU A 169 -2.29 -12.98 -7.98
CA LEU A 169 -1.17 -12.26 -8.58
C LEU A 169 -0.81 -11.08 -7.67
N ALA A 170 0.25 -11.21 -6.91
CA ALA A 170 0.72 -10.19 -5.97
C ALA A 170 2.16 -10.47 -5.55
N THR A 171 2.85 -9.45 -5.04
CA THR A 171 4.16 -9.62 -4.39
C THR A 171 3.99 -9.79 -2.88
N MET A 172 4.96 -10.45 -2.24
CA MET A 172 4.99 -10.58 -0.78
C MET A 172 4.98 -9.21 -0.08
N LYS A 173 5.72 -8.22 -0.62
CA LYS A 173 5.77 -6.86 -0.10
C LYS A 173 4.40 -6.18 -0.17
N SER A 174 3.68 -6.31 -1.31
CA SER A 174 2.35 -5.70 -1.46
C SER A 174 1.28 -6.33 -0.58
N ILE A 175 1.40 -7.61 -0.23
CA ILE A 175 0.51 -8.26 0.72
C ILE A 175 0.85 -7.84 2.16
N GLU A 176 2.12 -7.80 2.51
CA GLU A 176 2.59 -7.41 3.84
C GLU A 176 2.05 -6.05 4.28
N THR A 177 2.02 -5.07 3.37
CA THR A 177 1.47 -3.72 3.65
C THR A 177 -0.05 -3.69 3.87
N LYS A 178 -0.77 -4.74 3.44
CA LYS A 178 -2.24 -4.84 3.59
C LYS A 178 -2.69 -5.65 4.80
N LEU A 179 -1.76 -6.33 5.45
CA LEU A 179 -2.06 -7.14 6.63
C LEU A 179 -1.94 -6.33 7.92
N PRO A 180 -2.79 -6.61 8.94
CA PRO A 180 -2.64 -6.00 10.25
C PRO A 180 -1.27 -6.29 10.84
N VAL A 181 -0.44 -5.27 10.98
CA VAL A 181 0.95 -5.41 11.50
C VAL A 181 0.97 -6.08 12.86
N LYS A 182 -0.02 -5.83 13.72
CA LYS A 182 -0.13 -6.44 15.06
C LYS A 182 -0.26 -7.98 15.04
N ASP A 183 -0.89 -8.54 13.98
CA ASP A 183 -1.27 -9.94 13.90
C ASP A 183 -0.34 -10.76 12.99
N PHE A 184 0.35 -10.11 12.06
CA PHE A 184 1.18 -10.77 11.04
C PHE A 184 2.64 -10.37 11.14
N ILE A 185 3.51 -11.29 10.79
CA ILE A 185 4.94 -11.06 10.69
C ILE A 185 5.54 -11.84 9.52
N ARG A 186 6.46 -11.20 8.82
CA ARG A 186 7.29 -11.87 7.82
C ARG A 186 8.41 -12.64 8.51
N ILE A 187 8.51 -13.93 8.22
CA ILE A 187 9.52 -14.82 8.83
C ILE A 187 10.57 -15.31 7.82
N HIS A 188 10.28 -15.15 6.53
CA HIS A 188 11.15 -15.58 5.43
C HIS A 188 10.88 -14.75 4.19
N ARG A 189 11.82 -14.73 3.23
CA ARG A 189 11.56 -14.09 1.92
C ARG A 189 10.28 -14.59 1.24
N SER A 190 9.87 -15.83 1.54
CA SER A 190 8.69 -16.47 0.94
C SER A 190 7.55 -16.72 1.92
N TYR A 191 7.65 -16.32 3.20
CA TYR A 191 6.60 -16.61 4.19
C TYR A 191 6.28 -15.42 5.09
N ILE A 192 4.96 -15.14 5.20
CA ILE A 192 4.36 -14.28 6.23
C ILE A 192 3.41 -15.16 7.04
N VAL A 193 3.45 -15.04 8.34
CA VAL A 193 2.64 -15.87 9.25
C VAL A 193 1.79 -15.01 10.16
N ARG A 194 0.67 -15.57 10.61
CA ARG A 194 -0.14 -14.98 11.65
C ARG A 194 0.34 -15.46 13.01
N LEU A 195 0.66 -14.52 13.90
CA LEU A 195 1.33 -14.78 15.18
C LEU A 195 0.51 -15.69 16.11
N ASP A 196 -0.81 -15.45 16.23
CA ASP A 196 -1.70 -16.23 17.11
C ASP A 196 -2.01 -17.65 16.58
N LYS A 197 -1.52 -18.00 15.39
CA LYS A 197 -1.67 -19.32 14.78
C LYS A 197 -0.41 -20.18 14.87
N ILE A 198 0.67 -19.62 15.38
CA ILE A 198 1.89 -20.39 15.65
C ILE A 198 1.61 -21.34 16.81
N SER A 199 1.71 -22.65 16.58
CA SER A 199 1.54 -23.68 17.61
C SER A 199 2.85 -24.04 18.30
N GLU A 200 3.94 -24.03 17.55
CA GLU A 200 5.26 -24.44 18.02
C GLU A 200 6.35 -23.60 17.33
N ILE A 201 7.45 -23.39 18.03
CA ILE A 201 8.63 -22.71 17.50
C ILE A 201 9.83 -23.59 17.75
N GLU A 202 10.52 -23.92 16.68
CA GLU A 202 11.79 -24.64 16.71
C GLU A 202 12.95 -23.65 16.42
N GLU A 203 14.18 -24.16 16.42
CA GLU A 203 15.36 -23.30 16.28
C GLU A 203 15.30 -22.39 15.03
N ASN A 204 14.87 -22.91 13.87
CA ASN A 204 14.81 -22.18 12.61
C ASN A 204 13.49 -22.38 11.86
N SER A 205 12.42 -22.70 12.55
CA SER A 205 11.10 -22.92 11.97
C SER A 205 9.99 -22.61 12.94
N VAL A 206 8.79 -22.38 12.41
CA VAL A 206 7.53 -22.32 13.15
C VAL A 206 6.56 -23.34 12.61
N VAL A 207 5.69 -23.86 13.47
CA VAL A 207 4.64 -24.80 13.09
C VAL A 207 3.29 -24.10 13.12
N ILE A 208 2.52 -24.20 12.03
CA ILE A 208 1.17 -23.66 11.95
C ILE A 208 0.28 -24.70 11.29
N ALA A 209 -0.77 -25.13 11.98
CA ALA A 209 -1.70 -26.17 11.52
C ALA A 209 -0.98 -27.46 11.01
N GLY A 210 0.10 -27.87 11.70
CA GLY A 210 0.92 -29.04 11.35
C GLY A 210 1.90 -28.82 10.19
N LYS A 211 1.95 -27.63 9.60
CA LYS A 211 2.92 -27.26 8.55
C LYS A 211 4.14 -26.61 9.18
N VAL A 212 5.32 -27.15 8.90
CA VAL A 212 6.62 -26.55 9.30
C VAL A 212 7.00 -25.48 8.29
N LEU A 213 7.23 -24.26 8.74
CA LEU A 213 7.59 -23.10 7.92
C LEU A 213 8.95 -22.56 8.34
N PRO A 214 9.91 -22.35 7.42
CA PRO A 214 11.27 -21.91 7.78
C PRO A 214 11.30 -20.44 8.20
N VAL A 215 12.13 -20.15 9.21
CA VAL A 215 12.43 -18.80 9.64
C VAL A 215 13.84 -18.44 9.19
N SER A 216 14.00 -17.35 8.42
CA SER A 216 15.34 -16.92 8.01
C SER A 216 16.07 -16.20 9.15
N ARG A 217 17.39 -16.24 9.14
CA ARG A 217 18.23 -15.59 10.17
C ARG A 217 17.89 -14.10 10.33
N SER A 218 17.64 -13.40 9.23
CA SER A 218 17.32 -11.97 9.24
C SER A 218 15.98 -11.61 9.87
N HIS A 219 15.03 -12.56 9.99
CA HIS A 219 13.70 -12.32 10.55
C HIS A 219 13.51 -12.94 11.94
N LYS A 220 14.51 -13.70 12.41
CA LYS A 220 14.42 -14.44 13.68
C LYS A 220 14.32 -13.49 14.88
N GLU A 221 15.13 -12.45 14.92
CA GLU A 221 15.13 -11.46 16.00
C GLU A 221 13.80 -10.71 16.11
N ASP A 222 13.24 -10.29 14.97
CA ASP A 222 11.96 -9.59 14.93
C ASP A 222 10.79 -10.49 15.35
N LEU A 223 10.83 -11.77 14.95
CA LEU A 223 9.87 -12.76 15.40
C LEU A 223 9.88 -12.90 16.93
N PHE A 224 11.06 -13.11 17.52
CA PHE A 224 11.18 -13.28 18.97
C PHE A 224 10.79 -12.04 19.76
N LYS A 225 11.09 -10.83 19.26
CA LYS A 225 10.63 -9.57 19.88
C LYS A 225 9.12 -9.43 19.93
N ARG A 226 8.42 -10.04 19.00
CA ARG A 226 6.95 -9.96 18.89
C ARG A 226 6.21 -11.08 19.63
N LEU A 227 6.92 -12.09 20.04
CA LEU A 227 6.40 -13.18 20.84
C LEU A 227 6.59 -12.82 22.33
N ASN A 228 5.54 -12.99 23.12
CA ASN A 228 5.58 -12.79 24.55
C ASN A 228 6.23 -14.05 25.18
N LEU A 229 7.56 -14.13 25.12
CA LEU A 229 8.30 -15.24 25.71
C LEU A 229 8.43 -15.02 27.22
N LEU A 230 8.13 -16.06 28.00
CA LEU A 230 8.31 -16.10 29.47
C LEU A 230 9.79 -16.30 29.79
#